data_4e0f11e28dbcf070d6c49d02f641064d
#
_entry.id   4e0f11e28dbcf070d6c49d02f641064d
#
_cell.length_a   1.000
_cell.length_b   1.000
_cell.length_c   1.000
_cell.angle_alpha   90.00
_cell.angle_beta   90.00
_cell.angle_gamma   90.00
#
_symmetry.space_group_name_H-M   'P 1'
#
loop_
_entity.id
_entity.type
_entity.pdbx_description
1 polymer ?
#
loop_
_entity_poly.entity_id
_entity_poly.type
_entity_poly.pdbx_seq_one_letter_code
_entity_poly.pdbx_strand_id
1 'polypeptide(L)'
;FQSLFSNPLATPDTLGVAAGTCVGAVAALLLDWNLLGVQAMALAAGLGTVLFTTSIARSRTGGFNVITLVLGGVIVSALANAVLSLLKLTADPTSQLPEITYWLMGSLAAVSYGQIALGAPFIIGGAVVVLALRWQLNILALSDDEARAAGVNVPLLRALLVVASTAITASVVSMCGQVGWVGLLVPHIARMLCGSNNRAVIPVSLLLGSALMIVIDTLARTLTASEIPISILTAIIGAPFFIVLLRRTGGAS
;
A
#
# COMPACT_ATOMS: atom_id res chain seq x y z
N PHE A 1 7.77 2.97 2.32
CA PHE A 1 7.10 4.24 2.64
C PHE A 1 7.48 4.74 4.02
N GLN A 2 7.47 3.90 5.07
CA GLN A 2 7.84 4.31 6.43
C GLN A 2 9.29 4.84 6.50
N SER A 3 10.22 4.16 5.84
CA SER A 3 11.62 4.60 5.79
C SER A 3 11.81 5.82 4.88
N LEU A 4 11.08 5.89 3.77
CA LEU A 4 11.12 7.00 2.83
C LEU A 4 10.66 8.33 3.46
N PHE A 5 9.63 8.27 4.29
CA PHE A 5 9.02 9.44 4.95
C PHE A 5 9.52 9.65 6.38
N SER A 6 10.43 8.80 6.86
CA SER A 6 10.88 8.80 8.27
C SER A 6 9.69 8.83 9.25
N ASN A 7 8.59 8.17 8.86
CA ASN A 7 7.35 8.12 9.63
C ASN A 7 6.89 6.66 9.79
N PRO A 8 6.89 6.10 11.01
CA PRO A 8 6.51 4.70 11.24
C PRO A 8 5.03 4.42 10.97
N LEU A 9 4.19 5.45 10.85
CA LEU A 9 2.76 5.34 10.53
C LEU A 9 2.46 5.49 9.03
N ALA A 10 3.46 5.72 8.20
CA ALA A 10 3.25 5.85 6.76
C ALA A 10 2.79 4.51 6.16
N THR A 11 1.73 4.57 5.37
CA THR A 11 1.13 3.45 4.63
C THR A 11 1.02 3.79 3.15
N PRO A 12 0.68 2.85 2.28
CA PRO A 12 0.34 3.14 0.89
C PRO A 12 -0.77 4.20 0.73
N ASP A 13 -1.67 4.30 1.71
CA ASP A 13 -2.74 5.30 1.73
C ASP A 13 -2.24 6.72 1.96
N THR A 14 -1.04 6.88 2.55
CA THR A 14 -0.44 8.22 2.72
C THR A 14 -0.08 8.92 1.41
N LEU A 15 -0.09 8.19 0.29
CA LEU A 15 0.03 8.74 -1.07
C LEU A 15 -1.25 8.64 -1.89
N GLY A 16 -2.32 8.11 -1.32
CA GLY A 16 -3.58 7.90 -2.00
C GLY A 16 -3.60 6.72 -2.98
N VAL A 17 -2.54 5.89 -3.00
CA VAL A 17 -2.38 4.80 -3.97
C VAL A 17 -3.53 3.79 -3.88
N ALA A 18 -3.82 3.29 -2.67
CA ALA A 18 -4.85 2.29 -2.49
C ALA A 18 -6.25 2.86 -2.84
N ALA A 19 -6.56 4.08 -2.38
CA ALA A 19 -7.84 4.72 -2.70
C ALA A 19 -8.00 4.94 -4.21
N GLY A 20 -6.96 5.42 -4.90
CA GLY A 20 -6.98 5.59 -6.35
C GLY A 20 -7.11 4.27 -7.12
N THR A 21 -6.44 3.21 -6.67
CA THR A 21 -6.58 1.86 -7.22
C THR A 21 -8.02 1.37 -7.09
N CYS A 22 -8.66 1.59 -5.92
CA CYS A 22 -10.05 1.22 -5.69
C CYS A 22 -11.02 1.99 -6.61
N VAL A 23 -10.78 3.29 -6.86
CA VAL A 23 -11.58 4.06 -7.83
C VAL A 23 -11.53 3.43 -9.23
N GLY A 24 -10.32 3.08 -9.70
CA GLY A 24 -10.15 2.43 -11.00
C GLY A 24 -10.85 1.08 -11.07
N ALA A 25 -10.71 0.26 -10.04
CA ALA A 25 -11.38 -1.04 -9.98
C ALA A 25 -12.91 -0.91 -10.01
N VAL A 26 -13.47 -0.06 -9.15
CA VAL A 26 -14.93 0.13 -9.08
C VAL A 26 -15.49 0.73 -10.36
N ALA A 27 -14.78 1.66 -10.99
CA ALA A 27 -15.18 2.20 -12.29
C ALA A 27 -15.26 1.10 -13.36
N ALA A 28 -14.27 0.17 -13.39
CA ALA A 28 -14.27 -0.93 -14.34
C ALA A 28 -15.34 -1.99 -14.01
N LEU A 29 -15.62 -2.26 -12.72
CA LEU A 29 -16.72 -3.14 -12.30
C LEU A 29 -18.07 -2.59 -12.72
N LEU A 30 -18.31 -1.27 -12.58
CA LEU A 30 -19.55 -0.62 -13.05
C LEU A 30 -19.75 -0.66 -14.58
N LEU A 31 -18.64 -0.79 -15.32
CA LEU A 31 -18.65 -0.95 -16.77
C LEU A 31 -18.73 -2.43 -17.20
N ASP A 32 -18.95 -3.35 -16.27
CA ASP A 32 -19.01 -4.80 -16.48
C ASP A 32 -17.76 -5.36 -17.20
N TRP A 33 -16.58 -4.78 -16.91
CA TRP A 33 -15.33 -5.29 -17.48
C TRP A 33 -14.95 -6.61 -16.82
N ASN A 34 -14.24 -7.46 -17.59
CA ASN A 34 -13.70 -8.69 -17.04
C ASN A 34 -12.61 -8.42 -15.98
N LEU A 35 -12.29 -9.42 -15.17
CA LEU A 35 -11.34 -9.31 -14.06
C LEU A 35 -9.97 -8.74 -14.46
N LEU A 36 -9.45 -9.07 -15.65
CA LEU A 36 -8.19 -8.51 -16.15
C LEU A 36 -8.33 -7.02 -16.49
N GLY A 37 -9.47 -6.62 -17.04
CA GLY A 37 -9.78 -5.22 -17.31
C GLY A 37 -9.90 -4.41 -16.02
N VAL A 38 -10.58 -4.97 -15.01
CA VAL A 38 -10.67 -4.35 -13.66
C VAL A 38 -9.26 -4.15 -13.09
N GLN A 39 -8.41 -5.18 -13.14
CA GLN A 39 -7.05 -5.09 -12.66
C GLN A 39 -6.21 -4.04 -13.42
N ALA A 40 -6.29 -4.03 -14.75
CA ALA A 40 -5.55 -3.06 -15.57
C ALA A 40 -5.97 -1.62 -15.25
N MET A 41 -7.29 -1.35 -15.14
CA MET A 41 -7.82 -0.03 -14.79
C MET A 41 -7.44 0.38 -13.37
N ALA A 42 -7.53 -0.54 -12.41
CA ALA A 42 -7.13 -0.33 -11.03
C ALA A 42 -5.64 0.03 -10.92
N LEU A 43 -4.77 -0.73 -11.61
CA LEU A 43 -3.33 -0.48 -11.66
C LEU A 43 -3.03 0.89 -12.29
N ALA A 44 -3.65 1.21 -13.42
CA ALA A 44 -3.47 2.49 -14.09
C ALA A 44 -3.92 3.67 -13.21
N ALA A 45 -5.07 3.55 -12.54
CA ALA A 45 -5.59 4.55 -11.63
C ALA A 45 -4.69 4.75 -10.40
N GLY A 46 -4.16 3.67 -9.81
CA GLY A 46 -3.22 3.75 -8.69
C GLY A 46 -1.91 4.43 -9.06
N LEU A 47 -1.33 4.09 -10.22
CA LEU A 47 -0.14 4.76 -10.75
C LEU A 47 -0.44 6.24 -11.09
N GLY A 48 -1.59 6.51 -11.72
CA GLY A 48 -2.03 7.88 -12.02
C GLY A 48 -2.20 8.72 -10.75
N THR A 49 -2.72 8.13 -9.70
CA THR A 49 -2.91 8.80 -8.40
C THR A 49 -1.57 9.23 -7.80
N VAL A 50 -0.56 8.37 -7.79
CA VAL A 50 0.75 8.77 -7.26
C VAL A 50 1.44 9.82 -8.13
N LEU A 51 1.28 9.75 -9.45
CA LEU A 51 1.78 10.80 -10.35
C LEU A 51 1.10 12.14 -10.05
N PHE A 52 -0.20 12.13 -9.81
CA PHE A 52 -0.95 13.32 -9.42
C PHE A 52 -0.50 13.86 -8.06
N THR A 53 -0.41 13.00 -7.04
CA THR A 53 0.08 13.36 -5.69
C THR A 53 1.49 13.94 -5.74
N THR A 54 2.40 13.30 -6.48
CA THR A 54 3.78 13.78 -6.62
C THR A 54 3.88 15.07 -7.41
N SER A 55 2.99 15.31 -8.37
CA SER A 55 2.92 16.58 -9.11
C SER A 55 2.52 17.76 -8.21
N ILE A 56 1.57 17.55 -7.31
CA ILE A 56 1.15 18.55 -6.30
C ILE A 56 2.29 18.83 -5.31
N ALA A 57 3.02 17.78 -4.89
CA ALA A 57 4.08 17.88 -3.89
C ALA A 57 5.39 18.46 -4.43
N ARG A 58 5.50 18.63 -5.75
CA ARG A 58 6.72 19.15 -6.40
C ARG A 58 6.91 20.63 -6.09
N SER A 59 7.96 20.95 -5.35
CA SER A 59 8.32 22.35 -5.07
C SER A 59 8.83 23.05 -6.34
N ARG A 60 8.54 24.35 -6.47
CA ARG A 60 9.12 25.22 -7.52
C ARG A 60 10.66 25.29 -7.47
N THR A 61 11.27 24.96 -6.33
CA THR A 61 12.72 24.94 -6.12
C THR A 61 13.38 23.60 -6.43
N GLY A 62 12.62 22.61 -6.99
CA GLY A 62 13.17 21.35 -7.50
C GLY A 62 13.36 20.24 -6.44
N GLY A 63 12.97 20.44 -5.18
CA GLY A 63 13.02 19.44 -4.11
C GLY A 63 11.65 18.78 -3.84
N PHE A 64 11.66 17.54 -3.36
CA PHE A 64 10.46 16.91 -2.80
C PHE A 64 10.36 17.25 -1.31
N ASN A 65 9.32 18.00 -0.93
CA ASN A 65 9.00 18.18 0.47
C ASN A 65 8.13 17.01 0.95
N VAL A 66 8.65 16.20 1.89
CA VAL A 66 7.98 15.01 2.44
C VAL A 66 6.63 15.38 3.07
N ILE A 67 6.57 16.51 3.79
CA ILE A 67 5.32 16.96 4.44
C ILE A 67 4.27 17.28 3.38
N THR A 68 4.64 18.03 2.34
CA THR A 68 3.73 18.37 1.22
C THR A 68 3.29 17.12 0.47
N LEU A 69 4.16 16.12 0.33
CA LEU A 69 3.82 14.86 -0.32
C LEU A 69 2.80 14.06 0.50
N VAL A 70 2.97 13.96 1.82
CA VAL A 70 2.02 13.28 2.71
C VAL A 70 0.69 14.03 2.76
N LEU A 71 0.70 15.36 2.92
CA LEU A 71 -0.53 16.17 2.89
C LEU A 71 -1.25 16.07 1.54
N GLY A 72 -0.51 16.14 0.45
CA GLY A 72 -1.04 15.93 -0.91
C GLY A 72 -1.70 14.56 -1.04
N GLY A 73 -1.07 13.51 -0.51
CA GLY A 73 -1.62 12.16 -0.49
C GLY A 73 -2.92 12.05 0.31
N VAL A 74 -3.00 12.69 1.48
CA VAL A 74 -4.24 12.74 2.29
C VAL A 74 -5.37 13.43 1.52
N ILE A 75 -5.09 14.57 0.87
CA ILE A 75 -6.07 15.29 0.05
C ILE A 75 -6.54 14.43 -1.12
N VAL A 76 -5.61 13.79 -1.83
CA VAL A 76 -5.92 12.92 -2.98
C VAL A 76 -6.69 11.69 -2.54
N SER A 77 -6.36 11.10 -1.38
CA SER A 77 -7.14 10.00 -0.77
C SER A 77 -8.57 10.43 -0.47
N ALA A 78 -8.76 11.62 0.10
CA ALA A 78 -10.09 12.14 0.40
C ALA A 78 -10.91 12.36 -0.88
N LEU A 79 -10.32 12.92 -1.95
CA LEU A 79 -10.95 13.07 -3.25
C LEU A 79 -11.30 11.70 -3.88
N ALA A 80 -10.37 10.76 -3.86
CA ALA A 80 -10.59 9.40 -4.38
C ALA A 80 -11.73 8.70 -3.64
N ASN A 81 -11.80 8.82 -2.30
CA ASN A 81 -12.88 8.26 -1.50
C ASN A 81 -14.25 8.94 -1.79
N ALA A 82 -14.26 10.25 -2.08
CA ALA A 82 -15.47 10.95 -2.51
C ALA A 82 -15.95 10.43 -3.87
N VAL A 83 -15.03 10.27 -4.84
CA VAL A 83 -15.34 9.66 -6.15
C VAL A 83 -15.85 8.23 -5.98
N LEU A 84 -15.19 7.42 -5.14
CA LEU A 84 -15.59 6.06 -4.83
C LEU A 84 -17.04 6.01 -4.26
N SER A 85 -17.38 6.94 -3.38
CA SER A 85 -18.73 7.06 -2.82
C SER A 85 -19.76 7.41 -3.89
N LEU A 86 -19.42 8.31 -4.82
CA LEU A 86 -20.28 8.63 -5.96
C LEU A 86 -20.48 7.43 -6.88
N LEU A 87 -19.42 6.68 -7.20
CA LEU A 87 -19.51 5.47 -8.01
C LEU A 87 -20.43 4.42 -7.34
N LYS A 88 -20.29 4.22 -6.02
CA LYS A 88 -21.18 3.31 -5.27
C LYS A 88 -22.66 3.77 -5.30
N LEU A 89 -22.90 5.07 -5.32
CA LEU A 89 -24.27 5.62 -5.39
C LEU A 89 -24.93 5.35 -6.75
N THR A 90 -24.15 5.23 -7.83
CA THR A 90 -24.63 4.92 -9.18
C THR A 90 -24.77 3.43 -9.46
N ALA A 91 -24.22 2.56 -8.60
CA ALA A 91 -24.25 1.11 -8.74
C ALA A 91 -25.65 0.55 -8.52
N ASP A 92 -26.00 -0.53 -9.25
CA ASP A 92 -27.24 -1.26 -8.98
C ASP A 92 -27.21 -1.84 -7.56
N PRO A 93 -28.26 -1.54 -6.73
CA PRO A 93 -28.27 -1.94 -5.32
C PRO A 93 -28.32 -3.46 -5.10
N THR A 94 -28.82 -4.22 -6.08
CA THR A 94 -29.08 -5.66 -5.94
C THR A 94 -27.97 -6.54 -6.48
N SER A 95 -27.20 -6.06 -7.46
CA SER A 95 -26.14 -6.81 -8.13
C SER A 95 -24.76 -6.19 -7.93
N GLN A 96 -24.52 -4.97 -8.43
CA GLN A 96 -23.20 -4.35 -8.49
C GLN A 96 -22.70 -3.87 -7.12
N LEU A 97 -23.58 -3.27 -6.30
CA LEU A 97 -23.16 -2.72 -5.01
C LEU A 97 -22.65 -3.77 -4.01
N PRO A 98 -23.29 -4.95 -3.87
CA PRO A 98 -22.75 -6.05 -3.08
C PRO A 98 -21.41 -6.54 -3.59
N GLU A 99 -21.22 -6.71 -4.91
CA GLU A 99 -19.98 -7.15 -5.54
C GLU A 99 -18.84 -6.15 -5.27
N ILE A 100 -19.09 -4.86 -5.52
CA ILE A 100 -18.13 -3.78 -5.24
C ILE A 100 -17.74 -3.77 -3.76
N THR A 101 -18.72 -3.91 -2.88
CA THR A 101 -18.48 -3.88 -1.44
C THR A 101 -17.62 -5.07 -1.00
N TYR A 102 -17.92 -6.28 -1.50
CA TYR A 102 -17.13 -7.47 -1.23
C TYR A 102 -15.71 -7.35 -1.79
N TRP A 103 -15.56 -6.86 -3.02
CA TRP A 103 -14.24 -6.65 -3.64
C TRP A 103 -13.39 -5.66 -2.82
N LEU A 104 -13.99 -4.57 -2.32
CA LEU A 104 -13.28 -3.57 -1.51
C LEU A 104 -12.82 -4.10 -0.16
N MET A 105 -13.48 -5.13 0.40
CA MET A 105 -13.07 -5.76 1.65
C MET A 105 -11.87 -6.68 1.50
N GLY A 106 -11.48 -7.02 0.28
CA GLY A 106 -10.30 -7.81 -0.05
C GLY A 106 -10.45 -9.31 0.17
N SER A 107 -10.03 -10.08 -0.85
CA SER A 107 -9.97 -11.54 -0.82
C SER A 107 -8.82 -12.05 -1.70
N LEU A 108 -8.19 -13.15 -1.28
CA LEU A 108 -7.20 -13.87 -2.09
C LEU A 108 -7.79 -15.10 -2.81
N ALA A 109 -9.02 -15.52 -2.46
CA ALA A 109 -9.63 -16.73 -3.00
C ALA A 109 -10.01 -16.60 -4.47
N ALA A 110 -10.38 -15.41 -4.92
CA ALA A 110 -10.83 -15.17 -6.30
C ALA A 110 -9.68 -14.85 -7.26
N VAL A 111 -8.42 -14.79 -6.79
CA VAL A 111 -7.26 -14.41 -7.62
C VAL A 111 -6.94 -15.51 -8.64
N SER A 112 -7.01 -15.16 -9.92
CA SER A 112 -6.70 -16.07 -11.03
C SER A 112 -5.24 -16.00 -11.46
N TYR A 113 -4.75 -17.07 -12.15
CA TYR A 113 -3.40 -17.08 -12.73
C TYR A 113 -3.19 -15.95 -13.76
N GLY A 114 -4.22 -15.54 -14.49
CA GLY A 114 -4.14 -14.42 -15.43
C GLY A 114 -3.88 -13.08 -14.70
N GLN A 115 -4.54 -12.86 -13.57
CA GLN A 115 -4.31 -11.68 -12.74
C GLN A 115 -2.90 -11.69 -12.14
N ILE A 116 -2.43 -12.87 -11.68
CA ILE A 116 -1.04 -13.03 -11.20
C ILE A 116 -0.05 -12.70 -12.31
N ALA A 117 -0.25 -13.23 -13.53
CA ALA A 117 0.64 -12.96 -14.65
C ALA A 117 0.71 -11.47 -15.02
N LEU A 118 -0.42 -10.74 -14.92
CA LEU A 118 -0.46 -9.30 -15.15
C LEU A 118 0.23 -8.51 -14.02
N GLY A 119 0.02 -8.92 -12.76
CA GLY A 119 0.54 -8.20 -11.58
C GLY A 119 1.99 -8.53 -11.24
N ALA A 120 2.44 -9.76 -11.48
CA ALA A 120 3.76 -10.24 -11.08
C ALA A 120 4.94 -9.39 -11.59
N PRO A 121 4.97 -8.89 -12.85
CA PRO A 121 6.05 -8.04 -13.33
C PRO A 121 6.23 -6.77 -12.47
N PHE A 122 5.14 -6.14 -12.04
CA PHE A 122 5.16 -4.94 -11.21
C PHE A 122 5.59 -5.25 -9.77
N ILE A 123 5.11 -6.38 -9.22
CA ILE A 123 5.48 -6.83 -7.87
C ILE A 123 6.95 -7.22 -7.83
N ILE A 124 7.40 -8.07 -8.76
CA ILE A 124 8.78 -8.56 -8.80
C ILE A 124 9.74 -7.42 -9.13
N GLY A 125 9.44 -6.64 -10.17
CA GLY A 125 10.27 -5.50 -10.56
C GLY A 125 10.39 -4.46 -9.45
N GLY A 126 9.29 -4.10 -8.81
CA GLY A 126 9.28 -3.20 -7.66
C GLY A 126 10.03 -3.78 -6.45
N ALA A 127 9.84 -5.06 -6.14
CA ALA A 127 10.54 -5.73 -5.05
C ALA A 127 12.06 -5.78 -5.30
N VAL A 128 12.51 -6.06 -6.53
CA VAL A 128 13.92 -6.04 -6.91
C VAL A 128 14.50 -4.63 -6.70
N VAL A 129 13.81 -3.58 -7.14
CA VAL A 129 14.26 -2.19 -6.94
C VAL A 129 14.37 -1.86 -5.44
N VAL A 130 13.34 -2.18 -4.65
CA VAL A 130 13.36 -1.91 -3.20
C VAL A 130 14.46 -2.70 -2.49
N LEU A 131 14.66 -3.98 -2.84
CA LEU A 131 15.71 -4.82 -2.28
C LEU A 131 17.11 -4.35 -2.68
N ALA A 132 17.31 -3.90 -3.91
CA ALA A 132 18.58 -3.36 -4.39
C ALA A 132 18.94 -2.04 -3.68
N LEU A 133 17.93 -1.18 -3.45
CA LEU A 133 18.10 0.14 -2.85
C LEU A 133 17.96 0.16 -1.31
N ARG A 134 17.72 -0.99 -0.68
CA ARG A 134 17.47 -1.11 0.79
C ARG A 134 18.56 -0.51 1.67
N TRP A 135 19.80 -0.52 1.22
CA TRP A 135 20.89 0.14 1.96
C TRP A 135 20.79 1.66 1.88
N GLN A 136 20.47 2.18 0.70
CA GLN A 136 20.37 3.62 0.46
C GLN A 136 19.16 4.24 1.21
N LEU A 137 18.14 3.44 1.55
CA LEU A 137 17.03 3.86 2.41
C LEU A 137 17.48 4.31 3.81
N ASN A 138 18.60 3.77 4.32
CA ASN A 138 19.14 4.24 5.60
C ASN A 138 19.73 5.66 5.49
N ILE A 139 20.21 6.03 4.30
CA ILE A 139 20.76 7.37 4.03
C ILE A 139 19.65 8.42 3.99
N LEU A 140 18.44 8.04 3.57
CA LEU A 140 17.28 8.94 3.58
C LEU A 140 16.79 9.32 4.99
N ALA A 141 17.27 8.63 6.04
CA ALA A 141 17.03 9.01 7.42
C ALA A 141 17.93 10.19 7.90
N LEU A 142 18.98 10.51 7.13
CA LEU A 142 19.85 11.67 7.33
C LEU A 142 19.21 12.92 6.71
N SER A 143 19.80 14.08 6.99
CA SER A 143 19.43 15.30 6.28
C SER A 143 19.75 15.21 4.78
N ASP A 144 19.03 15.95 3.94
CA ASP A 144 19.26 15.94 2.49
C ASP A 144 20.69 16.35 2.12
N ASP A 145 21.32 17.24 2.91
CA ASP A 145 22.68 17.72 2.68
C ASP A 145 23.71 16.64 3.04
N GLU A 146 23.53 15.92 4.13
CA GLU A 146 24.38 14.76 4.50
C GLU A 146 24.26 13.64 3.47
N ALA A 147 23.06 13.34 3.01
CA ALA A 147 22.82 12.34 1.99
C ALA A 147 23.49 12.69 0.65
N ARG A 148 23.47 13.97 0.26
CA ARG A 148 24.19 14.49 -0.94
C ARG A 148 25.69 14.42 -0.75
N ALA A 149 26.19 14.76 0.44
CA ALA A 149 27.62 14.65 0.76
C ALA A 149 28.12 13.19 0.69
N ALA A 150 27.22 12.21 0.99
CA ALA A 150 27.48 10.80 0.81
C ALA A 150 27.39 10.33 -0.67
N GLY A 151 27.23 11.25 -1.65
CA GLY A 151 27.18 10.96 -3.07
C GLY A 151 25.85 10.41 -3.58
N VAL A 152 24.77 10.50 -2.79
CA VAL A 152 23.44 9.98 -3.17
C VAL A 152 22.60 11.06 -3.86
N ASN A 153 22.04 10.73 -5.02
CA ASN A 153 21.06 11.57 -5.68
C ASN A 153 19.68 11.34 -4.99
N VAL A 154 19.42 12.13 -3.94
CA VAL A 154 18.22 12.01 -3.10
C VAL A 154 16.91 12.11 -3.90
N PRO A 155 16.72 13.08 -4.83
CA PRO A 155 15.49 13.17 -5.62
C PRO A 155 15.25 11.93 -6.49
N LEU A 156 16.30 11.41 -7.14
CA LEU A 156 16.18 10.21 -7.98
C LEU A 156 15.87 8.98 -7.13
N LEU A 157 16.56 8.81 -6.00
CA LEU A 157 16.34 7.70 -5.08
C LEU A 157 14.90 7.69 -4.55
N ARG A 158 14.38 8.85 -4.10
CA ARG A 158 12.99 8.99 -3.66
C ARG A 158 12.01 8.66 -4.78
N ALA A 159 12.22 9.18 -5.99
CA ALA A 159 11.35 8.92 -7.13
C ALA A 159 11.30 7.41 -7.47
N LEU A 160 12.44 6.75 -7.55
CA LEU A 160 12.53 5.31 -7.82
C LEU A 160 11.80 4.48 -6.77
N LEU A 161 12.00 4.80 -5.48
CA LEU A 161 11.35 4.08 -4.37
C LEU A 161 9.84 4.34 -4.34
N VAL A 162 9.38 5.57 -4.58
CA VAL A 162 7.94 5.89 -4.67
C VAL A 162 7.30 5.10 -5.80
N VAL A 163 7.88 5.14 -7.01
CA VAL A 163 7.34 4.42 -8.17
C VAL A 163 7.34 2.91 -7.93
N ALA A 164 8.44 2.34 -7.44
CA ALA A 164 8.54 0.89 -7.17
C ALA A 164 7.53 0.44 -6.11
N SER A 165 7.45 1.15 -4.98
CA SER A 165 6.50 0.81 -3.91
C SER A 165 5.04 1.00 -4.35
N THR A 166 4.75 2.01 -5.16
CA THR A 166 3.42 2.23 -5.74
C THR A 166 3.05 1.12 -6.71
N ALA A 167 3.97 0.71 -7.59
CA ALA A 167 3.75 -0.38 -8.53
C ALA A 167 3.40 -1.69 -7.82
N ILE A 168 4.14 -2.03 -6.74
CA ILE A 168 3.82 -3.18 -5.88
C ILE A 168 2.41 -3.03 -5.29
N THR A 169 2.14 -1.92 -4.62
CA THR A 169 0.88 -1.70 -3.90
C THR A 169 -0.32 -1.71 -4.86
N ALA A 170 -0.26 -0.92 -5.94
CA ALA A 170 -1.35 -0.85 -6.90
C ALA A 170 -1.61 -2.20 -7.56
N SER A 171 -0.53 -2.97 -7.86
CA SER A 171 -0.67 -4.30 -8.41
C SER A 171 -1.33 -5.27 -7.42
N VAL A 172 -0.91 -5.29 -6.14
CA VAL A 172 -1.52 -6.15 -5.12
C VAL A 172 -2.98 -5.76 -4.89
N VAL A 173 -3.27 -4.48 -4.67
CA VAL A 173 -4.65 -3.99 -4.43
C VAL A 173 -5.56 -4.27 -5.62
N SER A 174 -5.05 -4.15 -6.86
CA SER A 174 -5.83 -4.45 -8.07
C SER A 174 -6.21 -5.94 -8.21
N MET A 175 -5.46 -6.83 -7.57
CA MET A 175 -5.70 -8.28 -7.61
C MET A 175 -6.61 -8.77 -6.48
N CYS A 176 -6.40 -8.28 -5.28
CA CYS A 176 -7.04 -8.82 -4.08
C CYS A 176 -7.84 -7.79 -3.27
N GLY A 177 -8.07 -6.57 -3.80
CA GLY A 177 -8.74 -5.52 -3.07
C GLY A 177 -7.87 -4.88 -1.99
N GLN A 178 -8.47 -4.02 -1.16
CA GLN A 178 -7.75 -3.28 -0.13
C GLN A 178 -7.54 -4.13 1.12
N VAL A 179 -6.27 -4.29 1.55
CA VAL A 179 -5.91 -4.97 2.80
C VAL A 179 -5.24 -3.98 3.73
N GLY A 180 -5.90 -3.66 4.83
CA GLY A 180 -5.39 -2.74 5.86
C GLY A 180 -4.49 -3.44 6.90
N TRP A 181 -3.89 -2.66 7.79
CA TRP A 181 -3.11 -3.05 8.97
C TRP A 181 -1.80 -3.80 8.74
N VAL A 182 -1.70 -4.68 7.73
CA VAL A 182 -0.49 -5.47 7.43
C VAL A 182 0.72 -4.56 7.20
N GLY A 183 0.53 -3.47 6.45
CA GLY A 183 1.58 -2.49 6.16
C GLY A 183 2.08 -1.71 7.38
N LEU A 184 1.33 -1.69 8.47
CA LEU A 184 1.74 -1.11 9.76
C LEU A 184 2.36 -2.18 10.67
N LEU A 185 1.67 -3.32 10.81
CA LEU A 185 2.02 -4.40 11.73
C LEU A 185 3.37 -5.03 11.39
N VAL A 186 3.51 -5.50 10.15
CA VAL A 186 4.68 -6.30 9.72
C VAL A 186 6.00 -5.53 9.83
N PRO A 187 6.14 -4.30 9.28
CA PRO A 187 7.40 -3.57 9.40
C PRO A 187 7.73 -3.20 10.85
N HIS A 188 6.70 -3.02 11.68
CA HIS A 188 6.91 -2.75 13.10
C HIS A 188 7.49 -3.96 13.82
N ILE A 189 6.90 -5.15 13.65
CA ILE A 189 7.45 -6.41 14.19
C ILE A 189 8.85 -6.66 13.66
N ALA A 190 9.10 -6.44 12.37
CA ALA A 190 10.43 -6.60 11.79
C ALA A 190 11.48 -5.71 12.47
N ARG A 191 11.13 -4.43 12.74
CA ARG A 191 12.04 -3.53 13.49
C ARG A 191 12.26 -3.96 14.94
N MET A 192 11.27 -4.54 15.60
CA MET A 192 11.44 -5.09 16.94
C MET A 192 12.40 -6.28 16.95
N LEU A 193 12.45 -7.09 15.89
CA LEU A 193 13.30 -8.29 15.79
C LEU A 193 14.71 -8.00 15.34
N CYS A 194 14.91 -7.08 14.38
CA CYS A 194 16.21 -6.86 13.75
C CYS A 194 16.73 -5.42 13.80
N GLY A 195 16.09 -4.55 14.62
CA GLY A 195 16.45 -3.13 14.70
C GLY A 195 15.94 -2.33 13.51
N SER A 196 16.41 -1.08 13.39
CA SER A 196 15.89 -0.12 12.37
C SER A 196 16.68 -0.13 11.06
N ASN A 197 17.65 -1.02 10.88
CA ASN A 197 18.46 -1.09 9.65
C ASN A 197 17.65 -1.69 8.50
N ASN A 198 17.38 -0.90 7.47
CA ASN A 198 16.58 -1.32 6.32
C ASN A 198 17.20 -2.51 5.53
N ARG A 199 18.49 -2.76 5.65
CA ARG A 199 19.13 -3.97 5.06
C ARG A 199 18.51 -5.26 5.61
N ALA A 200 18.13 -5.28 6.89
CA ALA A 200 17.51 -6.41 7.58
C ALA A 200 15.98 -6.27 7.61
N VAL A 201 15.45 -5.08 7.90
CA VAL A 201 14.01 -4.83 8.03
C VAL A 201 13.23 -5.21 6.77
N ILE A 202 13.73 -4.86 5.57
CA ILE A 202 13.02 -5.13 4.32
C ILE A 202 12.88 -6.64 4.04
N PRO A 203 13.95 -7.45 4.02
CA PRO A 203 13.78 -8.89 3.78
C PRO A 203 13.04 -9.59 4.91
N VAL A 204 13.22 -9.19 6.17
CA VAL A 204 12.46 -9.74 7.30
C VAL A 204 10.98 -9.39 7.18
N SER A 205 10.64 -8.15 6.79
CA SER A 205 9.24 -7.76 6.54
C SER A 205 8.61 -8.56 5.40
N LEU A 206 9.36 -8.87 4.35
CA LEU A 206 8.86 -9.70 3.25
C LEU A 206 8.50 -11.10 3.73
N LEU A 207 9.39 -11.75 4.50
CA LEU A 207 9.15 -13.10 5.04
C LEU A 207 8.01 -13.11 6.06
N LEU A 208 8.01 -12.17 7.02
CA LEU A 208 6.96 -12.06 8.03
C LEU A 208 5.60 -11.73 7.40
N GLY A 209 5.59 -10.82 6.42
CA GLY A 209 4.37 -10.45 5.70
C GLY A 209 3.77 -11.63 4.94
N SER A 210 4.61 -12.39 4.24
CA SER A 210 4.19 -13.60 3.54
C SER A 210 3.63 -14.65 4.51
N ALA A 211 4.33 -14.93 5.61
CA ALA A 211 3.87 -15.88 6.64
C ALA A 211 2.54 -15.42 7.28
N LEU A 212 2.43 -14.15 7.65
CA LEU A 212 1.21 -13.60 8.22
C LEU A 212 0.03 -13.71 7.24
N MET A 213 0.24 -13.37 5.97
CA MET A 213 -0.84 -13.44 4.97
C MET A 213 -1.29 -14.86 4.69
N ILE A 214 -0.38 -15.85 4.71
CA ILE A 214 -0.75 -17.26 4.60
C ILE A 214 -1.65 -17.69 5.76
N VAL A 215 -1.30 -17.29 6.99
CA VAL A 215 -2.11 -17.59 8.18
C VAL A 215 -3.48 -16.92 8.09
N ILE A 216 -3.53 -15.63 7.73
CA ILE A 216 -4.78 -14.88 7.62
C ILE A 216 -5.67 -15.46 6.50
N ASP A 217 -5.13 -15.77 5.33
CA ASP A 217 -5.89 -16.38 4.24
C ASP A 217 -6.41 -17.77 4.63
N THR A 218 -5.62 -18.58 5.33
CA THR A 218 -6.07 -19.87 5.85
C THR A 218 -7.23 -19.68 6.81
N LEU A 219 -7.15 -18.74 7.76
CA LEU A 219 -8.24 -18.44 8.68
C LEU A 219 -9.48 -17.90 7.94
N ALA A 220 -9.29 -17.03 6.96
CA ALA A 220 -10.37 -16.47 6.14
C ALA A 220 -11.23 -17.54 5.49
N ARG A 221 -10.59 -18.62 5.03
CA ARG A 221 -11.25 -19.73 4.32
C ARG A 221 -11.78 -20.83 5.23
N THR A 222 -11.30 -20.93 6.47
CA THR A 222 -11.60 -22.09 7.33
C THR A 222 -12.50 -21.78 8.52
N LEU A 223 -12.62 -20.53 8.96
CA LEU A 223 -13.36 -20.17 10.15
C LEU A 223 -14.88 -20.22 9.98
N THR A 224 -15.38 -19.96 8.77
CA THR A 224 -16.83 -19.93 8.47
C THR A 224 -17.13 -20.62 7.15
N ALA A 225 -18.40 -20.97 6.91
CA ALA A 225 -18.84 -21.58 5.67
C ALA A 225 -18.70 -20.62 4.46
N SER A 226 -18.79 -19.33 4.69
CA SER A 226 -18.48 -18.27 3.71
C SER A 226 -17.12 -17.66 4.05
N GLU A 227 -16.33 -17.30 3.02
CA GLU A 227 -15.04 -16.65 3.22
C GLU A 227 -15.19 -15.33 3.97
N ILE A 228 -14.36 -15.14 5.01
CA ILE A 228 -14.28 -13.88 5.73
C ILE A 228 -13.34 -12.95 4.97
N PRO A 229 -13.76 -11.72 4.61
CA PRO A 229 -12.86 -10.74 3.99
C PRO A 229 -11.59 -10.50 4.80
N ILE A 230 -10.44 -10.46 4.10
CA ILE A 230 -9.12 -10.37 4.73
C ILE A 230 -8.98 -9.10 5.56
N SER A 231 -9.55 -7.98 5.12
CA SER A 231 -9.47 -6.71 5.86
C SER A 231 -10.09 -6.79 7.26
N ILE A 232 -11.12 -7.61 7.45
CA ILE A 232 -11.76 -7.84 8.76
C ILE A 232 -10.78 -8.53 9.69
N LEU A 233 -10.16 -9.63 9.25
CA LEU A 233 -9.21 -10.39 10.07
C LEU A 233 -7.96 -9.59 10.38
N THR A 234 -7.42 -8.86 9.39
CA THR A 234 -6.25 -8.00 9.61
C THR A 234 -6.56 -6.86 10.58
N ALA A 235 -7.77 -6.30 10.58
CA ALA A 235 -8.19 -5.28 11.53
C ALA A 235 -8.36 -5.86 12.95
N ILE A 236 -8.98 -7.03 13.10
CA ILE A 236 -9.16 -7.70 14.40
C ILE A 236 -7.81 -8.03 15.04
N ILE A 237 -6.80 -8.39 14.26
CA ILE A 237 -5.44 -8.68 14.75
C ILE A 237 -4.64 -7.41 14.95
N GLY A 238 -4.66 -6.50 13.97
CA GLY A 238 -3.81 -5.33 13.92
C GLY A 238 -4.17 -4.25 14.94
N ALA A 239 -5.46 -3.94 15.12
CA ALA A 239 -5.88 -2.89 16.03
C ALA A 239 -5.54 -3.19 17.50
N PRO A 240 -5.84 -4.38 18.07
CA PRO A 240 -5.43 -4.72 19.44
C PRO A 240 -3.91 -4.73 19.63
N PHE A 241 -3.16 -5.20 18.63
CA PHE A 241 -1.70 -5.17 18.68
C PHE A 241 -1.18 -3.72 18.84
N PHE A 242 -1.70 -2.79 18.05
CA PHE A 242 -1.31 -1.37 18.16
C PHE A 242 -1.75 -0.72 19.47
N ILE A 243 -2.90 -1.10 20.04
CA ILE A 243 -3.32 -0.63 21.36
C ILE A 243 -2.31 -1.06 22.44
N VAL A 244 -1.90 -2.34 22.42
CA VAL A 244 -0.91 -2.86 23.37
C VAL A 244 0.45 -2.15 23.18
N LEU A 245 0.84 -1.91 21.93
CA LEU A 245 2.08 -1.22 21.61
C LEU A 245 2.09 0.22 22.14
N LEU A 246 1.03 0.99 21.88
CA LEU A 246 0.90 2.37 22.34
C LEU A 246 0.95 2.47 23.87
N ARG A 247 0.34 1.52 24.58
CA ARG A 247 0.41 1.47 26.05
C ARG A 247 1.82 1.20 26.57
N ARG A 248 2.62 0.41 25.85
CA ARG A 248 4.01 0.10 26.25
C ARG A 248 4.97 1.26 25.95
N THR A 249 4.74 2.00 24.87
CA THR A 249 5.58 3.15 24.48
C THR A 249 5.17 4.45 25.17
N GLY A 250 3.89 4.67 25.43
CA GLY A 250 3.37 5.86 26.12
C GLY A 250 3.51 5.86 27.64
N GLY A 251 3.90 4.75 28.26
CA GLY A 251 4.19 4.66 29.71
C GLY A 251 5.65 4.92 30.09
N ALA A 252 6.49 5.34 29.13
CA ALA A 252 7.91 5.64 29.34
C ALA A 252 8.24 7.16 29.28
N SER A 253 7.22 8.00 29.49
CA SER A 253 7.38 9.47 29.63
C SER A 253 7.10 9.94 31.03
#